data_4fc45f2ba3c25760e4d60f71c4918029
#
_entry.id   4fc45f2ba3c25760e4d60f71c4918029
#
_cell.length_a   1.000
_cell.length_b   1.000
_cell.length_c   1.000
_cell.angle_alpha   90.00
_cell.angle_beta   90.00
_cell.angle_gamma   90.00
#
_symmetry.space_group_name_H-M   'P 1'
#
loop_
_entity.id
_entity.type
_entity.pdbx_description
1 polymer ?
#
loop_
_entity_poly.entity_id
_entity_poly.type
_entity_poly.pdbx_seq_one_letter_code
_entity_poly.pdbx_strand_id
1 'polypeptide(L)'
;MEMTSKERILAAMNLQRPDRVPLMCQFSIGCMMEQLHPDPVAFWYDQQTFADGLIELRERFRFDGILVSLHGHSDDWKRDLLSREELGEGSVRLEYPDRTELHCWQDLPVVTFRSPRKSLDLESVDVERDIPGQLDYIPVSHNLYFRLDPENLYGIFDYLYSHVGDSCSIHGEITSPLDYYLDLFGYEQGLMGLIMYPAKAEQILQRF
;
A
#
# COMPACT_ATOMS: atom_id res chain seq x y z
N MET A 1 5.47 36.52 -5.28
CA MET A 1 4.76 36.07 -4.06
C MET A 1 5.14 34.61 -3.90
N GLU A 2 5.54 34.20 -2.73
CA GLU A 2 5.88 32.79 -2.47
C GLU A 2 4.59 31.98 -2.39
N MET A 3 4.53 30.88 -3.15
CA MET A 3 3.37 29.99 -3.17
C MET A 3 3.42 29.04 -1.97
N THR A 4 2.26 28.69 -1.43
CA THR A 4 2.15 27.53 -0.52
C THR A 4 2.47 26.24 -1.27
N SER A 5 2.78 25.18 -0.54
CA SER A 5 3.03 23.87 -1.15
C SER A 5 1.86 23.38 -2.00
N LYS A 6 0.63 23.56 -1.50
CA LYS A 6 -0.60 23.21 -2.21
C LYS A 6 -0.79 24.01 -3.50
N GLU A 7 -0.64 25.34 -3.44
CA GLU A 7 -0.74 26.20 -4.61
C GLU A 7 0.32 25.86 -5.66
N ARG A 8 1.53 25.52 -5.22
CA ARG A 8 2.63 25.14 -6.10
C ARG A 8 2.34 23.84 -6.88
N ILE A 9 1.82 22.81 -6.21
CA ILE A 9 1.41 21.58 -6.89
C ILE A 9 0.23 21.84 -7.82
N LEU A 10 -0.79 22.57 -7.37
CA LEU A 10 -1.95 22.92 -8.21
C LEU A 10 -1.55 23.72 -9.45
N ALA A 11 -0.62 24.66 -9.33
CA ALA A 11 -0.12 25.41 -10.48
C ALA A 11 0.56 24.48 -11.50
N ALA A 12 1.42 23.56 -11.03
CA ALA A 12 2.08 22.60 -11.90
C ALA A 12 1.08 21.64 -12.59
N MET A 13 0.09 21.12 -11.85
CA MET A 13 -0.95 20.25 -12.40
C MET A 13 -1.83 20.97 -13.44
N ASN A 14 -2.03 22.28 -13.30
CA ASN A 14 -2.75 23.11 -14.25
C ASN A 14 -1.84 23.67 -15.38
N LEU A 15 -0.63 23.12 -15.57
CA LEU A 15 0.35 23.57 -16.57
C LEU A 15 0.74 25.04 -16.42
N GLN A 16 0.62 25.58 -15.23
CA GLN A 16 1.05 26.94 -14.88
C GLN A 16 2.45 26.90 -14.28
N ARG A 17 3.18 28.00 -14.35
CA ARG A 17 4.54 28.10 -13.81
C ARG A 17 4.49 28.35 -12.30
N PRO A 18 4.90 27.39 -11.45
CA PRO A 18 5.06 27.62 -10.01
C PRO A 18 6.32 28.47 -9.73
N ASP A 19 6.42 28.96 -8.48
CA ASP A 19 7.59 29.74 -8.02
C ASP A 19 8.88 28.88 -7.99
N ARG A 20 8.78 27.59 -7.72
CA ARG A 20 9.81 26.54 -7.87
C ARG A 20 9.18 25.22 -8.29
N VAL A 21 9.99 24.25 -8.69
CA VAL A 21 9.51 22.89 -8.98
C VAL A 21 8.93 22.28 -7.69
N PRO A 22 7.66 21.83 -7.70
CA PRO A 22 7.08 21.13 -6.58
C PRO A 22 7.73 19.75 -6.38
N LEU A 23 7.87 19.33 -5.14
CA LEU A 23 8.44 18.04 -4.77
C LEU A 23 7.41 17.20 -4.02
N MET A 24 7.22 15.99 -4.47
CA MET A 24 6.48 14.95 -3.78
C MET A 24 7.24 13.64 -3.95
N CYS A 25 7.36 12.86 -2.89
CA CYS A 25 8.10 11.61 -2.93
C CYS A 25 7.18 10.45 -2.64
N GLN A 26 7.26 9.42 -3.47
CA GLN A 26 6.76 8.10 -3.18
C GLN A 26 7.85 7.35 -2.41
N PHE A 27 7.74 7.32 -1.10
CA PHE A 27 8.66 6.55 -0.27
C PHE A 27 8.35 5.06 -0.32
N SER A 28 9.39 4.23 -0.35
CA SER A 28 9.21 2.83 0.05
C SER A 28 8.94 2.74 1.56
N ILE A 29 8.10 1.80 1.97
CA ILE A 29 7.75 1.59 3.38
C ILE A 29 9.01 1.35 4.23
N GLY A 30 9.95 0.52 3.76
CA GLY A 30 11.21 0.28 4.45
C GLY A 30 12.03 1.56 4.66
N CYS A 31 12.12 2.44 3.65
CA CYS A 31 12.79 3.73 3.81
C CYS A 31 12.09 4.62 4.85
N MET A 32 10.75 4.63 4.87
CA MET A 32 9.99 5.36 5.87
C MET A 32 10.26 4.84 7.28
N MET A 33 10.21 3.53 7.47
CA MET A 33 10.48 2.87 8.75
C MET A 33 11.89 3.15 9.25
N GLU A 34 12.91 3.09 8.38
CA GLU A 34 14.30 3.37 8.73
C GLU A 34 14.52 4.84 9.10
N GLN A 35 13.78 5.76 8.50
CA GLN A 35 13.88 7.18 8.83
C GLN A 35 13.18 7.56 10.14
N LEU A 36 12.10 6.86 10.48
CA LEU A 36 11.20 7.21 11.60
C LEU A 36 11.43 6.35 12.84
N HIS A 37 11.91 5.11 12.68
CA HIS A 37 12.03 4.11 13.73
C HIS A 37 10.74 3.92 14.58
N PRO A 38 9.56 3.79 13.97
CA PRO A 38 8.31 3.59 14.70
C PRO A 38 8.23 2.16 15.24
N ASP A 39 7.18 1.83 15.99
CA ASP A 39 6.78 0.43 16.15
C ASP A 39 6.45 -0.14 14.75
N PRO A 40 7.20 -1.16 14.25
CA PRO A 40 7.06 -1.59 12.86
C PRO A 40 5.71 -2.29 12.58
N VAL A 41 5.09 -2.87 13.60
CA VAL A 41 3.75 -3.47 13.49
C VAL A 41 2.68 -2.38 13.44
N ALA A 42 2.77 -1.38 14.33
CA ALA A 42 1.84 -0.26 14.31
C ALA A 42 1.95 0.53 13.01
N PHE A 43 3.16 0.77 12.50
CA PHE A 43 3.36 1.47 11.24
C PHE A 43 2.72 0.76 10.04
N TRP A 44 2.67 -0.57 10.06
CA TRP A 44 2.05 -1.37 9.01
C TRP A 44 0.53 -1.46 9.14
N TYR A 45 0.00 -1.56 10.37
CA TYR A 45 -1.41 -1.87 10.61
C TYR A 45 -2.25 -0.73 11.15
N ASP A 46 -1.64 0.29 11.78
CA ASP A 46 -2.37 1.39 12.39
C ASP A 46 -2.37 2.62 11.51
N GLN A 47 -3.56 3.04 11.09
CA GLN A 47 -3.76 4.17 10.19
C GLN A 47 -3.15 5.47 10.72
N GLN A 48 -3.29 5.73 12.02
CA GLN A 48 -2.82 6.98 12.60
C GLN A 48 -1.29 7.01 12.66
N THR A 49 -0.67 5.91 13.09
CA THR A 49 0.80 5.77 13.12
C THR A 49 1.39 5.97 11.72
N PHE A 50 0.77 5.40 10.70
CA PHE A 50 1.22 5.56 9.32
C PHE A 50 1.04 7.01 8.81
N ALA A 51 -0.11 7.63 9.09
CA ALA A 51 -0.39 9.01 8.70
C ALA A 51 0.55 10.01 9.39
N ASP A 52 0.81 9.84 10.69
CA ASP A 52 1.74 10.68 11.46
C ASP A 52 3.16 10.59 10.90
N GLY A 53 3.57 9.37 10.50
CA GLY A 53 4.85 9.16 9.81
C GLY A 53 4.95 9.89 8.47
N LEU A 54 3.88 9.90 7.67
CA LEU A 54 3.83 10.66 6.43
C LEU A 54 3.95 12.17 6.67
N ILE A 55 3.28 12.69 7.71
CA ILE A 55 3.35 14.09 8.10
C ILE A 55 4.78 14.44 8.53
N GLU A 56 5.40 13.64 9.41
CA GLU A 56 6.77 13.86 9.89
C GLU A 56 7.77 13.88 8.74
N LEU A 57 7.71 12.92 7.82
CA LEU A 57 8.60 12.86 6.67
C LEU A 57 8.40 14.06 5.74
N ARG A 58 7.16 14.45 5.49
CA ARG A 58 6.85 15.66 4.73
C ARG A 58 7.50 16.89 5.35
N GLU A 59 7.42 17.06 6.65
CA GLU A 59 8.00 18.20 7.36
C GLU A 59 9.54 18.16 7.34
N ARG A 60 10.13 16.99 7.63
CA ARG A 60 11.57 16.76 7.64
C ARG A 60 12.21 17.08 6.29
N PHE A 61 11.61 16.58 5.19
CA PHE A 61 12.14 16.76 3.85
C PHE A 61 11.53 17.95 3.08
N ARG A 62 10.58 18.67 3.70
CA ARG A 62 9.90 19.84 3.11
C ARG A 62 9.25 19.57 1.76
N PHE A 63 8.57 18.45 1.63
CA PHE A 63 7.81 18.11 0.42
C PHE A 63 6.57 18.99 0.30
N ASP A 64 6.16 19.24 -0.94
CA ASP A 64 4.95 20.01 -1.26
C ASP A 64 3.69 19.15 -1.22
N GLY A 65 3.83 17.82 -1.28
CA GLY A 65 2.72 16.88 -1.19
C GLY A 65 3.06 15.61 -0.43
N ILE A 66 2.01 14.92 -0.01
CA ILE A 66 2.03 13.58 0.57
C ILE A 66 1.40 12.62 -0.42
N LEU A 67 2.06 11.49 -0.71
CA LEU A 67 1.49 10.37 -1.43
C LEU A 67 1.17 9.24 -0.47
N VAL A 68 -0.11 8.89 -0.37
CA VAL A 68 -0.61 7.79 0.45
C VAL A 68 -0.61 6.52 -0.39
N SER A 69 0.31 5.60 -0.13
CA SER A 69 0.44 4.32 -0.82
C SER A 69 -0.39 3.21 -0.19
N LEU A 70 -0.62 3.27 1.12
CA LEU A 70 -1.48 2.33 1.84
C LEU A 70 -2.62 3.10 2.50
N HIS A 71 -3.85 2.64 2.26
CA HIS A 71 -5.06 3.23 2.82
C HIS A 71 -6.01 2.12 3.28
N GLY A 72 -7.01 2.45 4.07
CA GLY A 72 -7.98 1.47 4.55
C GLY A 72 -7.38 0.45 5.51
N HIS A 73 -6.53 0.90 6.45
CA HIS A 73 -5.93 0.04 7.46
C HIS A 73 -7.00 -0.69 8.27
N SER A 74 -6.81 -2.01 8.46
CA SER A 74 -7.74 -2.88 9.16
C SER A 74 -7.17 -3.37 10.49
N ASP A 75 -7.98 -3.36 11.53
CA ASP A 75 -7.64 -3.93 12.84
C ASP A 75 -7.76 -5.46 12.90
N ASP A 76 -8.16 -6.10 11.80
CA ASP A 76 -8.37 -7.55 11.71
C ASP A 76 -7.12 -8.39 12.01
N TRP A 77 -5.93 -7.80 11.87
CA TRP A 77 -4.67 -8.46 12.16
C TRP A 77 -4.57 -9.01 13.61
N LYS A 78 -5.31 -8.41 14.54
CA LYS A 78 -5.34 -8.84 15.95
C LYS A 78 -6.22 -10.07 16.19
N ARG A 79 -7.16 -10.38 15.28
CA ARG A 79 -8.22 -11.37 15.48
C ARG A 79 -7.69 -12.76 15.81
N ASP A 80 -6.71 -13.24 15.04
CA ASP A 80 -6.16 -14.58 15.15
C ASP A 80 -4.69 -14.60 15.62
N LEU A 81 -4.23 -13.50 16.22
CA LEU A 81 -2.87 -13.37 16.72
C LEU A 81 -2.66 -14.31 17.92
N LEU A 82 -1.70 -15.24 17.77
CA LEU A 82 -1.32 -16.18 18.82
C LEU A 82 -0.28 -15.58 19.77
N SER A 83 0.74 -14.90 19.23
CA SER A 83 1.77 -14.23 20.03
C SER A 83 2.43 -13.09 19.27
N ARG A 84 2.96 -12.12 20.04
CA ARG A 84 3.85 -11.06 19.60
C ARG A 84 5.14 -11.15 20.41
N GLU A 85 6.27 -11.21 19.74
CA GLU A 85 7.60 -11.31 20.33
C GLU A 85 8.50 -10.18 19.83
N GLU A 86 9.07 -9.41 20.77
CA GLU A 86 10.08 -8.41 20.47
C GLU A 86 11.45 -9.09 20.33
N LEU A 87 12.07 -8.96 19.15
CA LEU A 87 13.37 -9.59 18.86
C LEU A 87 14.55 -8.64 19.06
N GLY A 88 14.29 -7.38 19.38
CA GLY A 88 15.30 -6.31 19.48
C GLY A 88 15.55 -5.61 18.13
N GLU A 89 16.27 -4.49 18.19
CA GLU A 89 16.65 -3.67 17.00
C GLU A 89 15.48 -3.32 16.07
N GLY A 90 14.31 -3.04 16.66
CA GLY A 90 13.11 -2.70 15.88
C GLY A 90 12.50 -3.86 15.11
N SER A 91 12.79 -5.10 15.52
CA SER A 91 12.21 -6.29 14.90
C SER A 91 11.18 -6.93 15.80
N VAL A 92 10.03 -7.29 15.25
CA VAL A 92 8.90 -7.92 15.94
C VAL A 92 8.40 -9.10 15.13
N ARG A 93 8.21 -10.24 15.80
CA ARG A 93 7.58 -11.43 15.24
C ARG A 93 6.14 -11.54 15.69
N LEU A 94 5.24 -11.78 14.73
CA LEU A 94 3.85 -12.12 14.96
C LEU A 94 3.61 -13.56 14.54
N GLU A 95 2.99 -14.37 15.41
CA GLU A 95 2.61 -15.75 15.12
C GLU A 95 1.10 -15.86 14.95
N TYR A 96 0.68 -16.53 13.88
CA TYR A 96 -0.70 -16.85 13.56
C TYR A 96 -0.86 -18.36 13.30
N PRO A 97 -2.09 -18.89 13.27
CA PRO A 97 -2.32 -20.32 12.99
C PRO A 97 -1.79 -20.76 11.62
N ASP A 98 -1.82 -19.86 10.62
CA ASP A 98 -1.52 -20.14 9.23
C ASP A 98 -0.20 -19.53 8.73
N ARG A 99 0.39 -18.59 9.46
CA ARG A 99 1.58 -17.85 9.04
C ARG A 99 2.39 -17.30 10.20
N THR A 100 3.60 -16.90 9.90
CA THR A 100 4.47 -16.06 10.75
C THR A 100 4.80 -14.79 9.99
N GLU A 101 4.78 -13.65 10.66
CA GLU A 101 5.18 -12.36 10.12
C GLU A 101 6.37 -11.82 10.89
N LEU A 102 7.39 -11.35 10.17
CA LEU A 102 8.53 -10.64 10.74
C LEU A 102 8.48 -9.19 10.27
N HIS A 103 8.23 -8.27 11.18
CA HIS A 103 8.24 -6.83 10.95
C HIS A 103 9.57 -6.25 11.42
N CYS A 104 10.17 -5.36 10.62
CA CYS A 104 11.45 -4.71 10.95
C CYS A 104 11.53 -3.32 10.31
N TRP A 105 12.52 -2.52 10.75
CA TRP A 105 12.70 -1.17 10.19
C TRP A 105 13.33 -1.16 8.80
N GLN A 106 14.05 -2.23 8.43
CA GLN A 106 14.89 -2.22 7.23
C GLN A 106 14.12 -2.47 5.94
N ASP A 107 12.95 -3.12 6.01
CA ASP A 107 12.19 -3.51 4.82
C ASP A 107 10.70 -3.75 5.15
N LEU A 108 9.96 -4.11 4.12
CA LEU A 108 8.59 -4.61 4.23
C LEU A 108 8.51 -5.84 5.16
N PRO A 109 7.36 -6.09 5.79
CA PRO A 109 7.15 -7.32 6.54
C PRO A 109 7.43 -8.57 5.70
N VAL A 110 8.09 -9.55 6.29
CA VAL A 110 8.28 -10.87 5.68
C VAL A 110 7.23 -11.82 6.20
N VAL A 111 6.34 -12.29 5.33
CA VAL A 111 5.28 -13.23 5.67
C VAL A 111 5.64 -14.62 5.17
N THR A 112 5.68 -15.59 6.11
CA THR A 112 5.93 -17.01 5.82
C THR A 112 4.66 -17.80 6.10
N PHE A 113 3.96 -18.22 5.05
CA PHE A 113 2.77 -19.06 5.16
C PHE A 113 3.14 -20.52 5.41
N ARG A 114 2.40 -21.24 6.26
CA ARG A 114 2.54 -22.67 6.48
C ARG A 114 2.13 -23.49 5.25
N SER A 115 1.19 -22.96 4.49
CA SER A 115 0.76 -23.52 3.21
C SER A 115 0.85 -22.43 2.13
N PRO A 116 1.68 -22.61 1.10
CA PRO A 116 1.83 -21.59 0.07
C PRO A 116 0.50 -21.35 -0.67
N ARG A 117 0.22 -20.09 -0.96
CA ARG A 117 -0.92 -19.70 -1.81
C ARG A 117 -0.68 -20.27 -3.22
N LYS A 118 -1.68 -20.92 -3.75
CA LYS A 118 -1.64 -21.39 -5.14
C LYS A 118 -2.06 -20.26 -6.06
N SER A 119 -1.23 -19.95 -7.04
CA SER A 119 -1.63 -19.11 -8.16
C SER A 119 -2.78 -19.77 -8.92
N LEU A 120 -3.67 -18.96 -9.46
CA LEU A 120 -4.72 -19.46 -10.36
C LEU A 120 -4.08 -19.88 -11.67
N ASP A 121 -4.68 -20.90 -12.31
CA ASP A 121 -4.29 -21.31 -13.64
C ASP A 121 -5.19 -20.62 -14.66
N LEU A 122 -4.60 -19.82 -15.53
CA LEU A 122 -5.32 -19.00 -16.50
C LEU A 122 -6.09 -19.83 -17.55
N GLU A 123 -5.61 -21.01 -17.86
CA GLU A 123 -6.30 -21.88 -18.83
C GLU A 123 -7.64 -22.39 -18.28
N SER A 124 -7.65 -22.81 -17.02
CA SER A 124 -8.80 -23.43 -16.36
C SER A 124 -9.68 -22.49 -15.54
N VAL A 125 -9.24 -21.24 -15.26
CA VAL A 125 -9.98 -20.29 -14.44
C VAL A 125 -11.33 -19.94 -15.04
N ASP A 126 -12.36 -19.95 -14.22
CA ASP A 126 -13.68 -19.39 -14.54
C ASP A 126 -13.75 -17.96 -13.97
N VAL A 127 -13.86 -16.98 -14.87
CA VAL A 127 -13.76 -15.55 -14.52
C VAL A 127 -14.84 -15.13 -13.53
N GLU A 128 -16.07 -15.63 -13.70
CA GLU A 128 -17.19 -15.24 -12.83
C GLU A 128 -17.13 -15.90 -11.45
N ARG A 129 -16.64 -17.12 -11.38
CA ARG A 129 -16.59 -17.91 -10.15
C ARG A 129 -15.33 -17.66 -9.34
N ASP A 130 -14.16 -17.63 -10.03
CA ASP A 130 -12.85 -17.71 -9.38
C ASP A 130 -12.19 -16.34 -9.18
N ILE A 131 -12.62 -15.31 -9.94
CA ILE A 131 -12.10 -13.95 -9.80
C ILE A 131 -13.06 -13.13 -8.97
N PRO A 132 -12.63 -12.59 -7.81
CA PRO A 132 -13.49 -11.77 -6.97
C PRO A 132 -13.91 -10.49 -7.71
N GLY A 133 -15.17 -10.11 -7.56
CA GLY A 133 -15.69 -8.85 -8.13
C GLY A 133 -15.34 -7.60 -7.32
N GLN A 134 -14.81 -7.78 -6.11
CA GLN A 134 -14.28 -6.73 -5.25
C GLN A 134 -13.10 -7.29 -4.49
N LEU A 135 -12.02 -6.53 -4.45
CA LEU A 135 -10.81 -6.89 -3.72
C LEU A 135 -10.77 -6.17 -2.37
N ASP A 136 -10.38 -6.89 -1.34
CA ASP A 136 -10.26 -6.43 0.03
C ASP A 136 -8.79 -6.28 0.47
N TYR A 137 -7.89 -6.14 -0.50
CA TYR A 137 -6.46 -5.98 -0.24
C TYR A 137 -5.76 -5.17 -1.35
N ILE A 138 -4.62 -4.61 -1.01
CA ILE A 138 -3.65 -4.05 -1.95
C ILE A 138 -2.50 -5.06 -2.09
N PRO A 139 -2.18 -5.56 -3.31
CA PRO A 139 -1.00 -6.37 -3.54
C PRO A 139 0.26 -5.51 -3.37
N VAL A 140 1.19 -5.99 -2.56
CA VAL A 140 2.46 -5.32 -2.27
C VAL A 140 3.60 -6.24 -2.72
N SER A 141 4.79 -5.70 -2.87
CA SER A 141 5.98 -6.48 -3.22
C SER A 141 6.20 -7.67 -2.26
N HIS A 142 6.86 -8.71 -2.72
CA HIS A 142 7.20 -9.91 -1.94
C HIS A 142 6.01 -10.78 -1.50
N ASN A 143 4.94 -10.82 -2.29
CA ASN A 143 3.71 -11.57 -1.99
C ASN A 143 3.03 -11.12 -0.69
N LEU A 144 3.18 -9.86 -0.34
CA LEU A 144 2.44 -9.25 0.74
C LEU A 144 1.07 -8.78 0.28
N TYR A 145 0.12 -8.87 1.20
CA TYR A 145 -1.25 -8.42 1.02
C TYR A 145 -1.57 -7.45 2.14
N PHE A 146 -1.74 -6.18 1.78
CA PHE A 146 -2.23 -5.19 2.71
C PHE A 146 -3.76 -5.26 2.72
N ARG A 147 -4.35 -5.78 3.80
CA ARG A 147 -5.80 -5.92 3.93
C ARG A 147 -6.47 -4.58 4.13
N LEU A 148 -7.58 -4.41 3.42
CA LEU A 148 -8.40 -3.20 3.49
C LEU A 148 -9.58 -3.41 4.43
N ASP A 149 -9.89 -2.37 5.21
CA ASP A 149 -11.16 -2.22 5.89
C ASP A 149 -12.17 -1.57 4.94
N PRO A 150 -13.19 -2.29 4.45
CA PRO A 150 -14.17 -1.74 3.52
C PRO A 150 -15.03 -0.63 4.12
N GLU A 151 -15.13 -0.57 5.45
CA GLU A 151 -15.90 0.47 6.16
C GLU A 151 -15.06 1.74 6.41
N ASN A 152 -13.73 1.67 6.26
CA ASN A 152 -12.82 2.79 6.51
C ASN A 152 -11.75 2.96 5.41
N LEU A 153 -12.11 2.77 4.15
CA LEU A 153 -11.17 2.83 3.03
C LEU A 153 -10.39 4.15 2.95
N TYR A 154 -11.02 5.26 3.29
CA TYR A 154 -10.50 6.61 3.06
C TYR A 154 -10.22 7.42 4.34
N GLY A 155 -10.38 6.85 5.51
CA GLY A 155 -10.22 7.56 6.78
C GLY A 155 -8.83 8.20 6.98
N ILE A 156 -7.79 7.62 6.38
CA ILE A 156 -6.45 8.21 6.40
C ILE A 156 -6.40 9.56 5.67
N PHE A 157 -7.15 9.74 4.60
CA PHE A 157 -7.21 11.01 3.87
C PHE A 157 -7.90 12.08 4.69
N ASP A 158 -8.99 11.74 5.39
CA ASP A 158 -9.68 12.66 6.29
C ASP A 158 -8.76 13.10 7.44
N TYR A 159 -8.00 12.15 8.02
CA TYR A 159 -7.02 12.43 9.05
C TYR A 159 -5.93 13.39 8.54
N LEU A 160 -5.28 13.07 7.44
CA LEU A 160 -4.24 13.90 6.84
C LEU A 160 -4.78 15.28 6.45
N TYR A 161 -5.97 15.33 5.87
CA TYR A 161 -6.58 16.60 5.45
C TYR A 161 -6.86 17.51 6.64
N SER A 162 -7.34 16.95 7.75
CA SER A 162 -7.58 17.73 8.98
C SER A 162 -6.32 18.30 9.63
N HIS A 163 -5.15 17.65 9.41
CA HIS A 163 -3.89 18.07 10.03
C HIS A 163 -3.03 18.96 9.13
N VAL A 164 -2.97 18.68 7.84
CA VAL A 164 -2.05 19.34 6.91
C VAL A 164 -2.67 19.76 5.57
N GLY A 165 -3.98 19.53 5.37
CA GLY A 165 -4.66 19.78 4.10
C GLY A 165 -4.66 21.22 3.60
N ASP A 166 -4.46 22.19 4.48
CA ASP A 166 -4.30 23.61 4.11
C ASP A 166 -2.88 23.94 3.64
N SER A 167 -1.89 23.16 4.08
CA SER A 167 -0.47 23.46 3.88
C SER A 167 0.21 22.61 2.81
N CYS A 168 -0.35 21.45 2.46
CA CYS A 168 0.22 20.57 1.43
C CYS A 168 -0.86 19.90 0.56
N SER A 169 -0.45 19.33 -0.56
CA SER A 169 -1.33 18.52 -1.41
C SER A 169 -1.29 17.06 -0.95
N ILE A 170 -2.45 16.41 -0.89
CA ILE A 170 -2.59 15.01 -0.48
C ILE A 170 -3.07 14.21 -1.69
N HIS A 171 -2.36 13.15 -2.01
CA HIS A 171 -2.60 12.27 -3.15
C HIS A 171 -2.72 10.83 -2.71
N GLY A 172 -3.56 10.04 -3.39
CA GLY A 172 -3.66 8.60 -3.21
C GLY A 172 -3.00 7.86 -4.35
N GLU A 173 -2.39 6.74 -4.04
CA GLU A 173 -1.95 5.75 -5.02
C GLU A 173 -3.10 4.79 -5.31
N ILE A 174 -3.28 4.45 -6.57
CA ILE A 174 -4.27 3.48 -7.02
C ILE A 174 -3.52 2.29 -7.62
N THR A 175 -3.76 1.11 -7.07
CA THR A 175 -3.22 -0.13 -7.62
C THR A 175 -3.88 -0.42 -8.98
N SER A 176 -3.08 -0.74 -9.98
CA SER A 176 -3.61 -1.01 -11.31
C SER A 176 -4.28 -2.39 -11.39
N PRO A 177 -5.29 -2.58 -12.27
CA PRO A 177 -5.84 -3.90 -12.56
C PRO A 177 -4.78 -4.94 -12.94
N LEU A 178 -3.69 -4.50 -13.59
CA LEU A 178 -2.59 -5.39 -13.97
C LEU A 178 -1.84 -5.95 -12.75
N ASP A 179 -1.66 -5.15 -11.70
CA ASP A 179 -1.00 -5.62 -10.48
C ASP A 179 -1.81 -6.73 -9.80
N TYR A 180 -3.13 -6.58 -9.72
CA TYR A 180 -4.03 -7.63 -9.22
C TYR A 180 -4.02 -8.87 -10.10
N TYR A 181 -4.03 -8.70 -11.41
CA TYR A 181 -3.92 -9.79 -12.36
C TYR A 181 -2.62 -10.57 -12.17
N LEU A 182 -1.48 -9.88 -12.08
CA LEU A 182 -0.18 -10.52 -11.86
C LEU A 182 -0.06 -11.17 -10.48
N ASP A 183 -0.72 -10.63 -9.47
CA ASP A 183 -0.80 -11.24 -8.14
C ASP A 183 -1.56 -12.57 -8.15
N LEU A 184 -2.67 -12.65 -8.87
CA LEU A 184 -3.50 -13.85 -8.96
C LEU A 184 -2.83 -15.00 -9.74
N PHE A 185 -2.13 -14.68 -10.83
CA PHE A 185 -1.58 -15.68 -11.76
C PHE A 185 -0.06 -15.85 -11.63
N GLY A 186 0.61 -14.97 -10.88
CA GLY A 186 2.07 -14.88 -10.85
C GLY A 186 2.63 -14.13 -12.06
N TYR A 187 3.81 -13.58 -11.93
CA TYR A 187 4.41 -12.73 -12.97
C TYR A 187 4.63 -13.47 -14.29
N GLU A 188 5.25 -14.65 -14.25
CA GLU A 188 5.56 -15.42 -15.46
C GLU A 188 4.30 -15.86 -16.19
N GLN A 189 3.40 -16.56 -15.50
CA GLN A 189 2.17 -17.08 -16.08
C GLN A 189 1.20 -15.96 -16.46
N GLY A 190 1.13 -14.89 -15.64
CA GLY A 190 0.31 -13.74 -15.95
C GLY A 190 0.76 -13.02 -17.22
N LEU A 191 2.05 -12.71 -17.36
CA LEU A 191 2.57 -12.05 -18.57
C LEU A 191 2.43 -12.92 -19.81
N MET A 192 2.69 -14.23 -19.71
CA MET A 192 2.42 -15.16 -20.81
C MET A 192 0.93 -15.20 -21.17
N GLY A 193 0.06 -15.15 -20.18
CA GLY A 193 -1.38 -15.18 -20.36
C GLY A 193 -1.94 -13.99 -21.14
N LEU A 194 -1.36 -12.79 -20.98
CA LEU A 194 -1.74 -11.63 -21.78
C LEU A 194 -1.55 -11.85 -23.29
N ILE A 195 -0.58 -12.70 -23.65
CA ILE A 195 -0.26 -13.02 -25.05
C ILE A 195 -1.04 -14.25 -25.53
N MET A 196 -1.13 -15.28 -24.71
CA MET A 196 -1.73 -16.56 -25.11
C MET A 196 -3.26 -16.57 -25.02
N TYR A 197 -3.83 -15.82 -24.08
CA TYR A 197 -5.27 -15.77 -23.79
C TYR A 197 -5.79 -14.33 -23.67
N PRO A 198 -5.55 -13.45 -24.69
CA PRO A 198 -5.79 -12.00 -24.56
C PRO A 198 -7.25 -11.66 -24.23
N ALA A 199 -8.22 -12.35 -24.81
CA ALA A 199 -9.63 -12.07 -24.53
C ALA A 199 -10.03 -12.43 -23.08
N LYS A 200 -9.47 -13.51 -22.53
CA LYS A 200 -9.72 -13.92 -21.14
C LYS A 200 -9.00 -12.98 -20.17
N ALA A 201 -7.77 -12.58 -20.48
CA ALA A 201 -7.02 -11.61 -19.70
C ALA A 201 -7.75 -10.25 -19.66
N GLU A 202 -8.28 -9.78 -20.78
CA GLU A 202 -9.09 -8.56 -20.83
C GLU A 202 -10.33 -8.65 -19.94
N GLN A 203 -11.08 -9.75 -19.99
CA GLN A 203 -12.24 -9.96 -19.12
C GLN A 203 -11.87 -9.92 -17.63
N ILE A 204 -10.72 -10.49 -17.25
CA ILE A 204 -10.23 -10.46 -15.87
C ILE A 204 -9.84 -9.05 -15.46
N LEU A 205 -9.08 -8.34 -16.32
CA LEU A 205 -8.66 -6.95 -16.05
C LEU A 205 -9.84 -5.97 -15.93
N GLN A 206 -10.93 -6.20 -16.65
CA GLN A 206 -12.16 -5.39 -16.55
C GLN A 206 -12.94 -5.62 -15.26
N ARG A 207 -12.58 -6.65 -14.48
CA ARG A 207 -13.25 -6.97 -13.22
C ARG A 207 -12.70 -6.16 -12.04
N PHE A 208 -11.54 -5.59 -12.18
CA PHE A 208 -10.85 -4.73 -11.21
C PHE A 208 -10.95 -3.25 -11.59
#